data_b9a47e70c0b47837635abd5860985553
#
_entry.id   b9a47e70c0b47837635abd5860985553
#
_cell.length_a   1.000
_cell.length_b   1.000
_cell.length_c   1.000
_cell.angle_alpha   90.00
_cell.angle_beta   90.00
_cell.angle_gamma   90.00
#
_symmetry.space_group_name_H-M   'P 1'
#
loop_
_entity.id
_entity.type
_entity.pdbx_description
1 polymer ?
#
loop_
_entity_poly.entity_id
_entity_poly.type
_entity_poly.pdbx_seq_one_letter_code
_entity_poly.pdbx_strand_id
1 'polypeptide(L)'
;NLWIIKLLVLDLDGTLTNPKKEITEHTKNTLIKAQQQGVKIVLASGRPDLNGIAPLANQLQLDEYEGYILSYNGGEIIDWKTGEIMYKNLLDPEVLPYLYECATKSQFAIVTYDGEYVLTEYPEDEYVLKEALLNVMKIKKVDNFLDAVKHPIAKCLIVGEPTAWPSWKRRCTST
;
A
#
# COMPACT_ATOMS: atom_id res chain seq x y z
N ASN A 1 0.96 36.54 -9.97
CA ASN A 1 0.98 35.50 -8.89
C ASN A 1 1.75 34.31 -9.42
N LEU A 2 3.03 34.19 -9.04
CA LEU A 2 3.77 32.95 -9.22
C LEU A 2 3.16 31.92 -8.27
N TRP A 3 2.56 30.86 -8.80
CA TRP A 3 2.16 29.69 -8.03
C TRP A 3 3.44 29.00 -7.56
N ILE A 4 3.73 29.08 -6.27
CA ILE A 4 4.88 28.36 -5.69
C ILE A 4 4.34 27.00 -5.26
N ILE A 5 4.76 25.94 -5.96
CA ILE A 5 4.52 24.55 -5.55
C ILE A 5 5.33 24.34 -4.27
N LYS A 6 4.64 23.97 -3.18
CA LYS A 6 5.28 23.68 -1.90
C LYS A 6 5.33 22.18 -1.59
N LEU A 7 4.43 21.43 -2.19
CA LEU A 7 4.29 19.99 -1.97
C LEU A 7 4.07 19.30 -3.32
N LEU A 8 4.80 18.22 -3.56
CA LEU A 8 4.65 17.36 -4.73
C LEU A 8 4.42 15.92 -4.25
N VAL A 9 3.25 15.38 -4.55
CA VAL A 9 2.87 14.01 -4.24
C VAL A 9 3.03 13.16 -5.49
N LEU A 10 3.80 12.09 -5.40
CA LEU A 10 4.16 11.22 -6.52
C LEU A 10 3.71 9.79 -6.24
N ASP A 11 2.86 9.25 -7.11
CA ASP A 11 2.63 7.82 -7.19
C ASP A 11 3.87 7.11 -7.74
N LEU A 12 4.09 5.87 -7.35
CA LEU A 12 5.31 5.13 -7.68
C LEU A 12 5.21 4.45 -9.06
N ASP A 13 4.26 3.53 -9.18
CA ASP A 13 4.21 2.60 -10.29
C ASP A 13 3.60 3.23 -11.56
N GLY A 14 4.43 3.41 -12.59
CA GLY A 14 4.00 4.05 -13.84
C GLY A 14 3.95 5.58 -13.79
N THR A 15 4.34 6.21 -12.67
CA THR A 15 4.46 7.67 -12.50
C THR A 15 5.89 8.05 -12.21
N LEU A 16 6.40 7.76 -11.01
CA LEU A 16 7.78 8.06 -10.62
C LEU A 16 8.77 7.07 -11.20
N THR A 17 8.41 5.78 -11.24
CA THR A 17 9.28 4.71 -11.71
C THR A 17 8.93 4.25 -13.12
N ASN A 18 9.96 3.85 -13.85
CA ASN A 18 9.85 3.21 -15.16
C ASN A 18 9.34 1.74 -15.03
N PRO A 19 9.10 1.00 -16.15
CA PRO A 19 8.69 -0.40 -16.09
C PRO A 19 9.67 -1.34 -15.36
N LYS A 20 10.95 -0.92 -15.19
CA LYS A 20 11.95 -1.66 -14.41
C LYS A 20 11.93 -1.31 -12.92
N LYS A 21 10.95 -0.49 -12.48
CA LYS A 21 10.83 0.01 -11.10
C LYS A 21 11.98 0.90 -10.65
N GLU A 22 12.60 1.62 -11.58
CA GLU A 22 13.73 2.52 -11.33
C GLU A 22 13.32 3.98 -11.57
N ILE A 23 13.89 4.90 -10.77
CA ILE A 23 13.83 6.32 -11.03
C ILE A 23 14.96 6.66 -12.01
N THR A 24 14.64 7.36 -13.11
CA THR A 24 15.69 7.80 -14.05
C THR A 24 16.57 8.87 -13.40
N GLU A 25 17.84 8.92 -13.78
CA GLU A 25 18.78 9.94 -13.26
C GLU A 25 18.30 11.36 -13.51
N HIS A 26 17.65 11.61 -14.65
CA HIS A 26 17.06 12.92 -14.96
C HIS A 26 15.96 13.29 -13.96
N THR A 27 15.01 12.37 -13.71
CA THR A 27 13.90 12.57 -12.76
C THR A 27 14.45 12.77 -11.34
N LYS A 28 15.37 11.91 -10.89
CA LYS A 28 16.02 12.01 -9.59
C LYS A 28 16.65 13.39 -9.37
N ASN A 29 17.52 13.81 -10.30
CA ASN A 29 18.22 15.07 -10.19
C ASN A 29 17.27 16.27 -10.22
N THR A 30 16.17 16.19 -10.98
CA THR A 30 15.14 17.24 -11.03
C THR A 30 14.39 17.34 -9.71
N LEU A 31 14.02 16.22 -9.11
CA LEU A 31 13.33 16.18 -7.82
C LEU A 31 14.22 16.65 -6.67
N ILE A 32 15.48 16.26 -6.65
CA ILE A 32 16.44 16.79 -5.67
C ILE A 32 16.59 18.31 -5.79
N LYS A 33 16.71 18.85 -7.00
CA LYS A 33 16.74 20.32 -7.21
C LYS A 33 15.46 21.00 -6.72
N ALA A 34 14.30 20.39 -6.93
CA ALA A 34 13.04 20.92 -6.41
C ALA A 34 13.03 20.98 -4.88
N GLN A 35 13.52 19.91 -4.23
CA GLN A 35 13.64 19.87 -2.77
C GLN A 35 14.62 20.93 -2.24
N GLN A 36 15.73 21.17 -2.93
CA GLN A 36 16.68 22.25 -2.60
C GLN A 36 16.04 23.63 -2.67
N GLN A 37 14.99 23.79 -3.47
CA GLN A 37 14.19 25.03 -3.56
C GLN A 37 13.02 25.06 -2.57
N GLY A 38 12.93 24.11 -1.64
CA GLY A 38 11.92 24.07 -0.58
C GLY A 38 10.63 23.33 -0.94
N VAL A 39 10.59 22.59 -2.06
CA VAL A 39 9.46 21.72 -2.37
C VAL A 39 9.56 20.45 -1.53
N LYS A 40 8.53 20.11 -0.77
CA LYS A 40 8.44 18.83 -0.07
C LYS A 40 7.92 17.75 -1.01
N ILE A 41 8.55 16.58 -0.97
CA ILE A 41 8.14 15.41 -1.76
C ILE A 41 7.45 14.40 -0.87
N VAL A 42 6.34 13.86 -1.37
CA VAL A 42 5.61 12.74 -0.77
C VAL A 42 5.58 11.60 -1.77
N LEU A 43 6.07 10.44 -1.38
CA LEU A 43 5.90 9.20 -2.13
C LEU A 43 4.60 8.54 -1.70
N ALA A 44 3.65 8.42 -2.64
CA ALA A 44 2.35 7.79 -2.39
C ALA A 44 2.30 6.39 -3.00
N SER A 45 1.87 5.41 -2.22
CA SER A 45 1.77 4.03 -2.68
C SER A 45 0.63 3.28 -2.01
N GLY A 46 0.05 2.33 -2.75
CA GLY A 46 -0.85 1.33 -2.17
C GLY A 46 -0.14 0.23 -1.38
N ARG A 47 1.19 0.19 -1.43
CA ARG A 47 1.99 -0.86 -0.79
C ARG A 47 1.89 -0.77 0.73
N PRO A 48 1.75 -1.92 1.41
CA PRO A 48 1.72 -1.99 2.87
C PRO A 48 3.11 -1.90 3.48
N ASP A 49 4.14 -2.32 2.74
CA ASP A 49 5.49 -2.45 3.23
C ASP A 49 6.39 -1.31 2.73
N LEU A 50 7.14 -0.75 3.67
CA LEU A 50 8.13 0.29 3.39
C LEU A 50 9.37 -0.25 2.64
N ASN A 51 9.64 -1.56 2.67
CA ASN A 51 10.82 -2.14 2.02
C ASN A 51 10.88 -1.87 0.52
N GLY A 52 9.71 -1.86 -0.15
CA GLY A 52 9.62 -1.50 -1.57
C GLY A 52 9.68 0.00 -1.86
N ILE A 53 9.46 0.85 -0.84
CA ILE A 53 9.43 2.31 -0.96
C ILE A 53 10.75 2.93 -0.47
N ALA A 54 11.34 2.39 0.59
CA ALA A 54 12.53 2.89 1.23
C ALA A 54 13.72 3.13 0.26
N PRO A 55 14.05 2.22 -0.68
CA PRO A 55 15.14 2.46 -1.62
C PRO A 55 14.90 3.70 -2.49
N LEU A 56 13.65 3.97 -2.88
CA LEU A 56 13.29 5.14 -3.69
C LEU A 56 13.33 6.42 -2.86
N ALA A 57 12.84 6.37 -1.62
CA ALA A 57 12.90 7.48 -0.68
C ALA A 57 14.35 7.89 -0.39
N ASN A 58 15.23 6.92 -0.17
CA ASN A 58 16.66 7.16 0.07
C ASN A 58 17.37 7.71 -1.19
N GLN A 59 17.02 7.21 -2.39
CA GLN A 59 17.56 7.77 -3.64
C GLN A 59 17.19 9.24 -3.84
N LEU A 60 16.03 9.67 -3.35
CA LEU A 60 15.55 11.05 -3.40
C LEU A 60 15.96 11.88 -2.18
N GLN A 61 16.69 11.29 -1.22
CA GLN A 61 17.18 11.98 -0.02
C GLN A 61 16.03 12.58 0.81
N LEU A 62 14.89 11.86 0.92
CA LEU A 62 13.71 12.39 1.62
C LEU A 62 13.98 12.68 3.11
N ASP A 63 14.90 11.97 3.73
CA ASP A 63 15.36 12.19 5.09
C ASP A 63 16.08 13.53 5.26
N GLU A 64 16.88 13.97 4.26
CA GLU A 64 17.56 15.25 4.27
C GLU A 64 16.60 16.43 4.04
N TYR A 65 15.61 16.24 3.14
CA TYR A 65 14.68 17.29 2.73
C TYR A 65 13.32 17.23 3.42
N GLU A 66 13.18 16.42 4.49
CA GLU A 66 11.95 16.29 5.28
C GLU A 66 10.76 15.90 4.40
N GLY A 67 10.94 14.87 3.58
CA GLY A 67 9.89 14.29 2.76
C GLY A 67 9.05 13.27 3.53
N TYR A 68 7.95 12.84 2.93
CA TYR A 68 6.99 11.94 3.56
C TYR A 68 6.71 10.72 2.68
N ILE A 69 6.27 9.64 3.33
CA ILE A 69 5.70 8.47 2.67
C ILE A 69 4.22 8.37 3.04
N LEU A 70 3.39 8.16 2.04
CA LEU A 70 1.97 7.88 2.17
C LEU A 70 1.74 6.46 1.70
N SER A 71 1.54 5.54 2.65
CA SER A 71 1.38 4.10 2.42
C SER A 71 -0.07 3.65 2.58
N TYR A 72 -0.38 2.39 2.28
CA TYR A 72 -1.72 1.80 2.39
C TYR A 72 -2.83 2.60 1.68
N ASN A 73 -2.55 3.17 0.48
CA ASN A 73 -3.50 4.04 -0.22
C ASN A 73 -3.97 5.26 0.60
N GLY A 74 -3.10 5.81 1.44
CA GLY A 74 -3.41 6.91 2.33
C GLY A 74 -3.78 6.50 3.76
N GLY A 75 -3.66 5.22 4.08
CA GLY A 75 -3.91 4.71 5.43
C GLY A 75 -2.86 5.14 6.46
N GLU A 76 -1.64 5.43 6.01
CA GLU A 76 -0.58 5.95 6.89
C GLU A 76 0.22 7.06 6.21
N ILE A 77 0.63 8.05 7.00
CA ILE A 77 1.59 9.09 6.61
C ILE A 77 2.77 9.03 7.57
N ILE A 78 3.96 8.88 7.00
CA ILE A 78 5.20 8.69 7.75
C ILE A 78 6.15 9.83 7.40
N ASP A 79 6.66 10.52 8.41
CA ASP A 79 7.80 11.41 8.28
C ASP A 79 9.05 10.56 8.04
N TRP A 80 9.66 10.70 6.85
CA TRP A 80 10.77 9.83 6.48
C TRP A 80 12.06 10.11 7.27
N LYS A 81 12.22 11.31 7.78
CA LYS A 81 13.39 11.71 8.56
C LYS A 81 13.38 11.11 9.97
N THR A 82 12.21 11.14 10.61
CA THR A 82 12.06 10.70 12.01
C THR A 82 11.57 9.27 12.14
N GLY A 83 10.93 8.73 11.10
CA GLY A 83 10.20 7.46 11.13
C GLY A 83 8.87 7.54 11.89
N GLU A 84 8.44 8.75 12.28
CA GLU A 84 7.19 8.95 13.00
C GLU A 84 5.98 8.75 12.09
N ILE A 85 5.00 7.98 12.57
CA ILE A 85 3.69 7.87 11.91
C ILE A 85 2.85 9.08 12.33
N MET A 86 2.77 10.07 11.45
CA MET A 86 2.03 11.32 11.68
C MET A 86 0.52 11.15 11.57
N TYR A 87 0.09 10.19 10.78
CA TYR A 87 -1.33 9.90 10.56
C TYR A 87 -1.52 8.42 10.31
N LYS A 88 -2.55 7.84 10.92
CA LYS A 88 -2.96 6.46 10.70
C LYS A 88 -4.47 6.38 10.65
N ASN A 89 -5.01 5.81 9.57
CA ASN A 89 -6.41 5.50 9.42
C ASN A 89 -6.58 3.98 9.37
N LEU A 90 -7.28 3.45 10.35
CA LEU A 90 -7.48 2.02 10.49
C LEU A 90 -8.89 1.64 10.02
N LEU A 91 -9.00 0.45 9.46
CA LEU A 91 -10.28 -0.14 9.12
C LEU A 91 -11.09 -0.36 10.40
N ASP A 92 -12.38 -0.02 10.38
CA ASP A 92 -13.28 -0.31 11.47
C ASP A 92 -13.36 -1.84 11.67
N PRO A 93 -13.00 -2.35 12.87
CA PRO A 93 -13.02 -3.79 13.14
C PRO A 93 -14.38 -4.44 12.91
N GLU A 94 -15.47 -3.69 13.05
CA GLU A 94 -16.85 -4.19 12.86
C GLU A 94 -17.12 -4.55 11.39
N VAL A 95 -16.37 -3.97 10.45
CA VAL A 95 -16.53 -4.25 9.01
C VAL A 95 -15.85 -5.56 8.59
N LEU A 96 -14.85 -6.00 9.34
CA LEU A 96 -14.02 -7.15 8.95
C LEU A 96 -14.79 -8.47 8.84
N PRO A 97 -15.69 -8.83 9.78
CA PRO A 97 -16.52 -10.03 9.64
C PRO A 97 -17.40 -10.03 8.40
N TYR A 98 -17.96 -8.87 8.04
CA TYR A 98 -18.75 -8.72 6.83
C TYR A 98 -17.92 -8.92 5.55
N LEU A 99 -16.73 -8.32 5.49
CA LEU A 99 -15.81 -8.49 4.36
C LEU A 99 -15.35 -9.95 4.21
N TYR A 100 -15.08 -10.60 5.32
CA TYR A 100 -14.73 -12.02 5.37
C TYR A 100 -15.86 -12.91 4.85
N GLU A 101 -17.08 -12.66 5.28
CA GLU A 101 -18.26 -13.38 4.80
C GLU A 101 -18.46 -13.18 3.30
N CYS A 102 -18.31 -11.94 2.79
CA CYS A 102 -18.38 -11.63 1.37
C CYS A 102 -17.34 -12.40 0.56
N ALA A 103 -16.10 -12.45 1.02
CA ALA A 103 -15.01 -13.18 0.38
C ALA A 103 -15.32 -14.67 0.33
N THR A 104 -15.67 -15.27 1.47
CA THR A 104 -15.97 -16.70 1.60
C THR A 104 -17.14 -17.13 0.73
N LYS A 105 -18.26 -16.41 0.76
CA LYS A 105 -19.42 -16.69 -0.09
C LYS A 105 -19.13 -16.60 -1.58
N SER A 106 -18.11 -15.85 -1.95
CA SER A 106 -17.72 -15.64 -3.35
C SER A 106 -16.57 -16.53 -3.79
N GLN A 107 -16.04 -17.36 -2.87
CA GLN A 107 -14.85 -18.18 -3.08
C GLN A 107 -13.62 -17.35 -3.49
N PHE A 108 -13.49 -16.16 -2.91
CA PHE A 108 -12.33 -15.30 -3.04
C PHE A 108 -11.46 -15.40 -1.80
N ALA A 109 -10.17 -15.23 -1.98
CA ALA A 109 -9.27 -15.10 -0.85
C ALA A 109 -9.36 -13.69 -0.25
N ILE A 110 -9.29 -13.60 1.07
CA ILE A 110 -9.10 -12.34 1.79
C ILE A 110 -7.70 -12.32 2.37
N VAL A 111 -7.04 -11.17 2.27
CA VAL A 111 -5.68 -10.98 2.78
C VAL A 111 -5.57 -9.67 3.55
N THR A 112 -4.68 -9.65 4.52
CA THR A 112 -4.19 -8.43 5.17
C THR A 112 -2.68 -8.54 5.39
N TYR A 113 -2.10 -7.56 6.06
CA TYR A 113 -0.65 -7.45 6.19
C TYR A 113 -0.25 -7.36 7.67
N ASP A 114 0.83 -8.05 8.01
CA ASP A 114 1.44 -8.04 9.33
C ASP A 114 2.97 -8.05 9.17
N GLY A 115 3.58 -6.88 9.35
CA GLY A 115 5.00 -6.67 9.09
C GLY A 115 5.38 -7.06 7.65
N GLU A 116 6.24 -8.05 7.50
CA GLU A 116 6.70 -8.56 6.19
C GLU A 116 5.78 -9.63 5.57
N TYR A 117 4.65 -9.93 6.20
CA TYR A 117 3.78 -11.03 5.80
C TYR A 117 2.43 -10.58 5.24
N VAL A 118 2.00 -11.25 4.19
CA VAL A 118 0.61 -11.31 3.74
C VAL A 118 -0.08 -12.44 4.49
N LEU A 119 -1.06 -12.13 5.33
CA LEU A 119 -1.85 -13.12 6.09
C LEU A 119 -3.02 -13.61 5.26
N THR A 120 -3.22 -14.92 5.17
CA THR A 120 -4.31 -15.56 4.41
C THR A 120 -4.58 -16.97 4.86
N GLU A 121 -5.80 -17.46 4.63
CA GLU A 121 -6.14 -18.89 4.75
C GLU A 121 -5.72 -19.70 3.49
N TYR A 122 -5.51 -19.01 2.35
CA TYR A 122 -5.30 -19.62 1.03
C TYR A 122 -3.91 -19.26 0.45
N PRO A 123 -2.81 -19.79 1.02
CA PRO A 123 -1.45 -19.40 0.60
C PRO A 123 -1.09 -19.82 -0.83
N GLU A 124 -1.80 -20.80 -1.39
CA GLU A 124 -1.56 -21.32 -2.74
C GLU A 124 -2.43 -20.62 -3.81
N ASP A 125 -3.31 -19.69 -3.41
CA ASP A 125 -4.14 -18.95 -4.35
C ASP A 125 -3.29 -18.07 -5.26
N GLU A 126 -3.53 -18.11 -6.59
CA GLU A 126 -2.70 -17.41 -7.56
C GLU A 126 -2.72 -15.88 -7.39
N TYR A 127 -3.84 -15.32 -6.93
CA TYR A 127 -3.97 -13.86 -6.71
C TYR A 127 -3.29 -13.45 -5.41
N VAL A 128 -3.30 -14.31 -4.40
CA VAL A 128 -2.50 -14.12 -3.17
C VAL A 128 -1.02 -14.18 -3.47
N LEU A 129 -0.58 -15.15 -4.29
CA LEU A 129 0.81 -15.25 -4.74
C LEU A 129 1.24 -14.00 -5.54
N LYS A 130 0.38 -13.51 -6.42
CA LYS A 130 0.63 -12.26 -7.18
C LYS A 130 0.75 -11.05 -6.26
N GLU A 131 -0.15 -10.92 -5.26
CA GLU A 131 -0.12 -9.81 -4.30
C GLU A 131 1.18 -9.82 -3.47
N ALA A 132 1.56 -10.99 -2.96
CA ALA A 132 2.80 -11.13 -2.22
C ALA A 132 4.04 -10.82 -3.08
N LEU A 133 4.06 -11.29 -4.32
CA LEU A 133 5.16 -11.03 -5.26
C LEU A 133 5.28 -9.54 -5.61
N LEU A 134 4.16 -8.86 -5.89
CA LEU A 134 4.13 -7.45 -6.25
C LEU A 134 4.65 -6.54 -5.11
N ASN A 135 4.41 -6.94 -3.87
CA ASN A 135 4.83 -6.20 -2.69
C ASN A 135 6.15 -6.72 -2.08
N VAL A 136 6.76 -7.76 -2.67
CA VAL A 136 7.99 -8.40 -2.16
C VAL A 136 7.82 -8.90 -0.71
N MET A 137 6.65 -9.47 -0.41
CA MET A 137 6.27 -9.94 0.92
C MET A 137 6.25 -11.46 0.98
N LYS A 138 6.40 -12.00 2.19
CA LYS A 138 6.22 -13.42 2.48
C LYS A 138 4.75 -13.72 2.72
N ILE A 139 4.34 -14.96 2.51
CA ILE A 139 2.97 -15.40 2.84
C ILE A 139 3.00 -16.16 4.16
N LYS A 140 2.07 -15.82 5.04
CA LYS A 140 1.82 -16.53 6.30
C LYS A 140 0.41 -17.09 6.29
N LYS A 141 0.34 -18.42 6.23
CA LYS A 141 -0.93 -19.13 6.36
C LYS A 141 -1.49 -18.98 7.77
N VAL A 142 -2.79 -18.70 7.85
CA VAL A 142 -3.57 -18.72 9.08
C VAL A 142 -4.71 -19.73 8.97
N ASP A 143 -5.15 -20.31 10.07
CA ASP A 143 -6.24 -21.29 10.08
C ASP A 143 -7.61 -20.63 9.97
N ASN A 144 -7.78 -19.45 10.59
CA ASN A 144 -8.95 -18.61 10.47
C ASN A 144 -8.52 -17.15 10.42
N PHE A 145 -8.99 -16.44 9.40
CA PHE A 145 -8.59 -15.05 9.14
C PHE A 145 -9.03 -14.10 10.27
N LEU A 146 -10.28 -14.22 10.73
CA LEU A 146 -10.83 -13.37 11.79
C LEU A 146 -10.14 -13.60 13.13
N ASP A 147 -9.75 -14.85 13.41
CA ASP A 147 -9.03 -15.20 14.64
C ASP A 147 -7.57 -14.70 14.62
N ALA A 148 -6.97 -14.63 13.44
CA ALA A 148 -5.61 -14.16 13.27
C ALA A 148 -5.51 -12.63 13.33
N VAL A 149 -6.55 -11.90 12.86
CA VAL A 149 -6.55 -10.44 12.77
C VAL A 149 -7.26 -9.84 13.99
N LYS A 150 -6.60 -9.88 15.15
CA LYS A 150 -7.12 -9.32 16.42
C LYS A 150 -6.65 -7.89 16.69
N HIS A 151 -5.81 -7.34 15.83
CA HIS A 151 -5.31 -5.97 15.93
C HIS A 151 -5.92 -5.11 14.83
N PRO A 152 -6.02 -3.80 15.03
CA PRO A 152 -6.49 -2.89 14.00
C PRO A 152 -5.57 -2.91 12.77
N ILE A 153 -6.16 -3.00 11.59
CA ILE A 153 -5.46 -3.05 10.30
C ILE A 153 -5.78 -1.82 9.46
N ALA A 154 -4.81 -1.35 8.67
CA ALA A 154 -5.02 -0.21 7.78
C ALA A 154 -5.71 -0.62 6.47
N LYS A 155 -5.60 -1.89 6.07
CA LYS A 155 -6.10 -2.36 4.78
C LYS A 155 -6.32 -3.87 4.80
N CYS A 156 -7.40 -4.33 4.17
CA CYS A 156 -7.51 -5.71 3.69
C CYS A 156 -7.89 -5.71 2.20
N LEU A 157 -7.57 -6.78 1.52
CA LEU A 157 -7.93 -7.00 0.12
C LEU A 157 -8.72 -8.30 0.00
N ILE A 158 -9.68 -8.28 -0.92
CA ILE A 158 -10.35 -9.48 -1.41
C ILE A 158 -9.84 -9.68 -2.84
N VAL A 159 -9.21 -10.82 -3.08
CA VAL A 159 -8.55 -11.15 -4.34
C VAL A 159 -9.17 -12.40 -4.96
N GLY A 160 -9.25 -12.43 -6.27
CA GLY A 160 -9.84 -13.56 -6.98
C GLY A 160 -10.02 -13.30 -8.47
N GLU A 161 -10.65 -14.25 -9.16
CA GLU A 161 -10.86 -14.23 -10.62
C GLU A 161 -11.65 -13.00 -11.07
N PRO A 162 -11.10 -12.16 -11.98
CA PRO A 162 -11.75 -10.94 -12.46
C PRO A 162 -13.14 -11.16 -13.08
N THR A 163 -13.35 -12.28 -13.74
CA THR A 163 -14.63 -12.62 -14.38
C THR A 163 -15.76 -12.87 -13.36
N ALA A 164 -15.43 -13.22 -12.13
CA ALA A 164 -16.38 -13.44 -11.04
C ALA A 164 -16.81 -12.14 -10.31
N TRP A 165 -16.10 -11.01 -10.50
CA TRP A 165 -16.39 -9.72 -9.85
C TRP A 165 -17.80 -9.16 -10.05
N PRO A 166 -18.43 -9.25 -11.25
CA PRO A 166 -19.79 -8.75 -11.40
C PRO A 166 -20.81 -9.46 -10.50
N SER A 167 -20.62 -10.76 -10.24
CA SER A 167 -21.47 -11.52 -9.34
C SER A 167 -21.21 -11.21 -7.87
N TRP A 168 -19.96 -10.94 -7.50
CA TRP A 168 -19.55 -10.51 -6.17
C TRP A 168 -20.16 -9.16 -5.80
N LYS A 169 -20.01 -8.16 -6.68
CA LYS A 169 -20.56 -6.82 -6.47
C LYS A 169 -22.06 -6.84 -6.15
N ARG A 170 -22.83 -7.65 -6.87
CA ARG A 170 -24.27 -7.81 -6.60
C ARG A 170 -24.56 -8.44 -5.24
N ARG A 171 -23.73 -9.38 -4.77
CA ARG A 171 -23.93 -10.08 -3.49
C ARG A 171 -23.58 -9.21 -2.28
N CYS A 172 -22.62 -8.32 -2.39
CA CYS A 172 -22.17 -7.48 -1.29
C CYS A 172 -22.89 -6.11 -1.21
N THR A 173 -23.69 -5.74 -2.21
CA THR A 173 -24.46 -4.48 -2.20
C THR A 173 -25.94 -4.67 -1.93
N SER A 174 -26.43 -5.88 -1.66
CA SER A 174 -27.85 -6.21 -1.46
C SER A 174 -28.23 -6.35 0.02
N THR A 175 -27.61 -5.57 0.90
CA THR A 175 -28.01 -5.39 2.31
C THR A 175 -28.46 -3.97 2.57
#